data_099710971bdeda44d8b9caae9a1a9e93
#
_entry.id   099710971bdeda44d8b9caae9a1a9e93
#
_cell.length_a   1.000
_cell.length_b   1.000
_cell.length_c   1.000
_cell.angle_alpha   90.00
_cell.angle_beta   90.00
_cell.angle_gamma   90.00
#
_symmetry.space_group_name_H-M   'P 1'
#
loop_
_entity.id
_entity.type
_entity.pdbx_description
1 polymer ?
#
loop_
_entity_poly.entity_id
_entity_poly.type
_entity_poly.pdbx_seq_one_letter_code
_entity_poly.pdbx_strand_id
1 'polypeptide(L)'
;MNAFIRSAIAHPIAVLAVVLSMILFGVASLQTIPIQMTPDIDKPILQVRVSWPGASPKDVEQEVVLRLERELTGLSGVQSVQSDSRRGQARVTLTYGVGQDMDAALVKLLGQLARVSGLPSDAEQPEVRTSN
;
A
#
# COMPACT_ATOMS: atom_id res chain seq x y z
N MET A 1 31.67 43.46 5.61
CA MET A 1 30.78 43.23 4.46
C MET A 1 31.31 43.87 3.15
N ASN A 2 31.97 44.97 3.21
CA ASN A 2 32.41 45.69 2.00
C ASN A 2 33.65 45.12 1.28
N ALA A 3 34.49 44.29 1.95
CA ALA A 3 35.67 43.70 1.32
C ALA A 3 35.30 42.58 0.31
N PHE A 4 34.31 41.76 0.60
CA PHE A 4 33.81 40.71 -0.32
C PHE A 4 33.21 41.33 -1.59
N ILE A 5 32.41 42.36 -1.44
CA ILE A 5 31.77 43.05 -2.56
C ILE A 5 32.81 43.71 -3.47
N ARG A 6 33.83 44.36 -2.88
CA ARG A 6 34.95 44.98 -3.63
C ARG A 6 35.79 43.94 -4.37
N SER A 7 36.07 42.80 -3.74
CA SER A 7 36.83 41.70 -4.37
C SER A 7 36.03 41.07 -5.52
N ALA A 8 34.74 40.92 -5.37
CA ALA A 8 33.86 40.40 -6.42
C ALA A 8 33.79 41.32 -7.65
N ILE A 9 33.77 42.64 -7.43
CA ILE A 9 33.76 43.63 -8.52
C ILE A 9 35.12 43.72 -9.19
N ALA A 10 36.21 43.53 -8.43
CA ALA A 10 37.59 43.58 -8.96
C ALA A 10 37.95 42.34 -9.81
N HIS A 11 37.30 41.21 -9.58
CA HIS A 11 37.60 39.95 -10.28
C HIS A 11 36.33 39.27 -10.85
N PRO A 12 35.68 39.84 -11.86
CA PRO A 12 34.44 39.35 -12.41
C PRO A 12 34.57 37.92 -12.98
N ILE A 13 35.73 37.56 -13.52
CA ILE A 13 36.02 36.24 -14.07
C ILE A 13 36.04 35.20 -12.95
N ALA A 14 36.60 35.53 -11.78
CA ALA A 14 36.64 34.64 -10.64
C ALA A 14 35.23 34.35 -10.09
N VAL A 15 34.38 35.36 -10.02
CA VAL A 15 32.97 35.21 -9.62
C VAL A 15 32.23 34.30 -10.60
N LEU A 16 32.42 34.49 -11.88
CA LEU A 16 31.82 33.70 -12.93
C LEU A 16 32.27 32.23 -12.85
N ALA A 17 33.55 31.99 -12.59
CA ALA A 17 34.11 30.65 -12.41
C ALA A 17 33.50 29.92 -11.18
N VAL A 18 33.31 30.65 -10.05
CA VAL A 18 32.70 30.11 -8.84
C VAL A 18 31.22 29.74 -9.10
N VAL A 19 30.47 30.62 -9.75
CA VAL A 19 29.07 30.37 -10.09
C VAL A 19 28.94 29.17 -11.03
N LEU A 20 29.79 29.09 -12.05
CA LEU A 20 29.82 27.98 -13.00
C LEU A 20 30.15 26.66 -12.30
N SER A 21 31.12 26.68 -11.38
CA SER A 21 31.46 25.49 -10.56
C SER A 21 30.30 25.06 -9.70
N MET A 22 29.56 25.96 -9.03
CA MET A 22 28.39 25.65 -8.25
C MET A 22 27.29 25.00 -9.10
N ILE A 23 27.05 25.49 -10.28
CA ILE A 23 26.08 24.93 -11.22
C ILE A 23 26.49 23.50 -11.63
N LEU A 24 27.75 23.29 -11.99
CA LEU A 24 28.29 22.00 -12.38
C LEU A 24 28.17 20.98 -11.23
N PHE A 25 28.57 21.37 -10.02
CA PHE A 25 28.42 20.51 -8.83
C PHE A 25 26.95 20.22 -8.51
N GLY A 26 26.06 21.20 -8.66
CA GLY A 26 24.63 21.04 -8.48
C GLY A 26 24.02 20.00 -9.45
N VAL A 27 24.37 20.11 -10.73
CA VAL A 27 23.93 19.18 -11.77
C VAL A 27 24.51 17.76 -11.53
N ALA A 28 25.79 17.66 -11.19
CA ALA A 28 26.42 16.38 -10.87
C ALA A 28 25.78 15.73 -9.64
N SER A 29 25.46 16.51 -8.61
CA SER A 29 24.78 16.02 -7.41
C SER A 29 23.40 15.47 -7.71
N LEU A 30 22.63 16.08 -8.60
CA LEU A 30 21.30 15.60 -9.01
C LEU A 30 21.35 14.21 -9.69
N GLN A 31 22.43 13.91 -10.41
CA GLN A 31 22.63 12.61 -11.05
C GLN A 31 23.04 11.51 -10.06
N THR A 32 23.53 11.90 -8.89
CA THR A 32 24.03 10.96 -7.87
C THR A 32 22.98 10.65 -6.81
N ILE A 33 21.81 11.27 -6.86
CA ILE A 33 20.72 10.94 -5.94
C ILE A 33 20.25 9.52 -6.27
N PRO A 34 20.54 8.50 -5.45
CA PRO A 34 20.00 7.17 -5.66
C PRO A 34 18.49 7.27 -5.47
N ILE A 35 17.73 7.04 -6.52
CA ILE A 35 16.32 6.75 -6.39
C ILE A 35 16.28 5.41 -5.69
N GLN A 36 16.11 5.42 -4.37
CA GLN A 36 15.80 4.21 -3.64
C GLN A 36 14.42 3.76 -4.13
N MET A 37 14.41 2.92 -5.14
CA MET A 37 13.29 2.01 -5.31
C MET A 37 13.28 1.18 -4.03
N THR A 38 12.38 1.48 -3.09
CA THR A 38 12.02 0.52 -2.05
C THR A 38 11.78 -0.79 -2.80
N PRO A 39 12.54 -1.86 -2.51
CA PRO A 39 12.18 -3.14 -3.08
C PRO A 39 10.73 -3.37 -2.67
N ASP A 40 9.84 -3.43 -3.63
CA ASP A 40 8.52 -3.99 -3.43
C ASP A 40 8.78 -5.43 -2.99
N ILE A 41 8.83 -5.63 -1.68
CA ILE A 41 8.72 -6.98 -1.14
C ILE A 41 7.27 -7.33 -1.47
N ASP A 42 7.08 -8.02 -2.58
CA ASP A 42 5.78 -8.54 -2.97
C ASP A 42 5.31 -9.46 -1.85
N LYS A 43 4.60 -8.85 -0.90
CA LYS A 43 3.93 -9.61 0.15
C LYS A 43 2.74 -10.24 -0.53
N PRO A 44 2.65 -11.55 -0.50
CA PRO A 44 1.51 -12.22 -1.09
C PRO A 44 0.24 -11.78 -0.37
N ILE A 45 -0.72 -11.29 -1.14
CA ILE A 45 -1.95 -10.68 -0.64
C ILE A 45 -3.15 -11.40 -1.23
N LEU A 46 -4.09 -11.80 -0.37
CA LEU A 46 -5.42 -12.25 -0.77
C LEU A 46 -6.45 -11.19 -0.38
N GLN A 47 -7.30 -10.82 -1.33
CA GLN A 47 -8.38 -9.87 -1.11
C GLN A 47 -9.72 -10.58 -1.21
N VAL A 48 -10.54 -10.40 -0.18
CA VAL A 48 -11.95 -10.83 -0.17
C VAL A 48 -12.81 -9.60 -0.40
N ARG A 49 -13.70 -9.66 -1.37
CA ARG A 49 -14.69 -8.60 -1.66
C ARG A 49 -16.08 -9.14 -1.51
N VAL A 50 -16.94 -8.35 -0.89
CA VAL A 50 -18.37 -8.61 -0.81
C VAL A 50 -19.10 -7.35 -1.28
N SER A 51 -20.00 -7.52 -2.24
CA SER A 51 -20.88 -6.46 -2.73
C SER A 51 -22.23 -6.56 -2.02
N TRP A 52 -22.71 -5.42 -1.52
CA TRP A 52 -24.06 -5.31 -0.92
C TRP A 52 -24.70 -4.01 -1.36
N PRO A 53 -25.31 -3.98 -2.54
CA PRO A 53 -25.89 -2.78 -3.12
C PRO A 53 -26.91 -2.11 -2.18
N GLY A 54 -26.80 -0.80 -2.05
CA GLY A 54 -27.73 0.00 -1.23
C GLY A 54 -27.40 0.09 0.26
N ALA A 55 -26.51 -0.75 0.79
CA ALA A 55 -26.10 -0.70 2.19
C ALA A 55 -25.25 0.54 2.52
N SER A 56 -25.44 1.09 3.71
CA SER A 56 -24.56 2.15 4.22
C SER A 56 -23.19 1.58 4.62
N PRO A 57 -22.12 2.39 4.69
CA PRO A 57 -20.82 1.91 5.14
C PRO A 57 -20.85 1.29 6.54
N LYS A 58 -21.69 1.82 7.42
CA LYS A 58 -21.87 1.31 8.79
C LYS A 58 -22.51 -0.07 8.81
N ASP A 59 -23.52 -0.29 7.99
CA ASP A 59 -24.18 -1.59 7.88
C ASP A 59 -23.24 -2.63 7.28
N VAL A 60 -22.48 -2.25 6.23
CA VAL A 60 -21.45 -3.09 5.62
C VAL A 60 -20.40 -3.50 6.64
N GLU A 61 -19.96 -2.56 7.48
CA GLU A 61 -18.99 -2.84 8.54
C GLU A 61 -19.55 -3.83 9.56
N GLN A 62 -20.73 -3.57 10.11
CA GLN A 62 -21.30 -4.36 11.21
C GLN A 62 -21.76 -5.75 10.77
N GLU A 63 -22.38 -5.87 9.62
CA GLU A 63 -23.00 -7.11 9.17
C GLU A 63 -22.09 -7.97 8.28
N VAL A 64 -21.11 -7.35 7.61
CA VAL A 64 -20.24 -8.07 6.69
C VAL A 64 -18.81 -8.11 7.20
N VAL A 65 -18.19 -6.93 7.42
CA VAL A 65 -16.76 -6.84 7.74
C VAL A 65 -16.44 -7.52 9.06
N LEU A 66 -17.14 -7.21 10.14
CA LEU A 66 -16.88 -7.81 11.47
C LEU A 66 -17.07 -9.32 11.49
N ARG A 67 -17.98 -9.84 10.66
CA ARG A 67 -18.16 -11.30 10.53
C ARG A 67 -17.01 -11.95 9.79
N LEU A 68 -16.59 -11.34 8.67
CA LEU A 68 -15.44 -11.81 7.90
C LEU A 68 -14.15 -11.76 8.73
N GLU A 69 -13.88 -10.65 9.42
CA GLU A 69 -12.70 -10.51 10.26
C GLU A 69 -12.63 -11.60 11.35
N ARG A 70 -13.73 -11.87 12.01
CA ARG A 70 -13.78 -12.89 13.06
C ARG A 70 -13.37 -14.27 12.55
N GLU A 71 -13.84 -14.64 11.37
CA GLU A 71 -13.55 -15.95 10.78
C GLU A 71 -12.14 -15.98 10.13
N LEU A 72 -11.68 -14.86 9.60
CA LEU A 72 -10.44 -14.80 8.84
C LEU A 72 -9.19 -14.52 9.70
N THR A 73 -9.35 -13.88 10.86
CA THR A 73 -8.23 -13.60 11.78
C THR A 73 -7.59 -14.88 12.35
N GLY A 74 -8.32 -15.98 12.39
CA GLY A 74 -7.82 -17.29 12.85
C GLY A 74 -7.04 -18.09 11.81
N LEU A 75 -6.88 -17.59 10.58
CA LEU A 75 -6.17 -18.31 9.53
C LEU A 75 -4.66 -18.36 9.76
N SER A 76 -4.11 -19.56 9.69
CA SER A 76 -2.65 -19.76 9.83
C SER A 76 -1.88 -19.15 8.67
N GLY A 77 -0.81 -18.42 8.98
CA GLY A 77 0.06 -17.76 8.01
C GLY A 77 -0.30 -16.32 7.68
N VAL A 78 -1.43 -15.82 8.16
CA VAL A 78 -1.82 -14.42 8.02
C VAL A 78 -0.99 -13.56 8.97
N GLN A 79 -0.29 -12.55 8.45
CA GLN A 79 0.47 -11.58 9.22
C GLN A 79 -0.37 -10.36 9.62
N SER A 80 -1.23 -9.90 8.70
CA SER A 80 -2.13 -8.79 8.99
C SER A 80 -3.43 -8.92 8.21
N VAL A 81 -4.51 -8.44 8.82
CA VAL A 81 -5.83 -8.32 8.22
C VAL A 81 -6.18 -6.84 8.20
N GLN A 82 -6.52 -6.31 7.04
CA GLN A 82 -6.99 -4.94 6.86
C GLN A 82 -8.35 -4.96 6.20
N SER A 83 -9.29 -4.22 6.75
CA SER A 83 -10.64 -4.14 6.24
C SER A 83 -11.00 -2.73 5.84
N ASP A 84 -11.76 -2.60 4.76
CA ASP A 84 -12.29 -1.34 4.26
C ASP A 84 -13.78 -1.53 3.96
N SER A 85 -14.61 -0.68 4.57
CA SER A 85 -16.05 -0.65 4.37
C SER A 85 -16.44 0.62 3.62
N ARG A 86 -17.11 0.44 2.48
CA ARG A 86 -17.66 1.53 1.66
C ARG A 86 -19.14 1.30 1.43
N ARG A 87 -19.80 2.32 0.88
CA ARG A 87 -21.19 2.18 0.50
C ARG A 87 -21.35 1.03 -0.50
N GLY A 88 -22.11 0.01 -0.11
CA GLY A 88 -22.38 -1.15 -0.95
C GLY A 88 -21.22 -2.11 -1.17
N GLN A 89 -20.09 -1.97 -0.48
CA GLN A 89 -18.93 -2.84 -0.70
C GLN A 89 -18.09 -3.01 0.57
N ALA A 90 -17.76 -4.27 0.89
CA ALA A 90 -16.74 -4.63 1.84
C ALA A 90 -15.48 -5.16 1.13
N ARG A 91 -14.32 -4.85 1.67
CA ARG A 91 -13.05 -5.41 1.23
C ARG A 91 -12.23 -5.81 2.45
N VAL A 92 -11.77 -7.04 2.47
CA VAL A 92 -10.84 -7.54 3.49
C VAL A 92 -9.56 -7.99 2.80
N THR A 93 -8.45 -7.42 3.19
CA THR A 93 -7.12 -7.70 2.65
C THR A 93 -6.32 -8.49 3.67
N LEU A 94 -5.90 -9.68 3.29
CA LEU A 94 -5.09 -10.59 4.10
C LEU A 94 -3.67 -10.57 3.54
N THR A 95 -2.71 -10.17 4.36
CA THR A 95 -1.29 -10.17 4.01
C THR A 95 -0.64 -11.39 4.62
N TYR A 96 0.03 -12.18 3.80
CA TYR A 96 0.74 -13.39 4.22
C TYR A 96 2.24 -13.16 4.32
N GLY A 97 2.94 -14.06 5.00
CA GLY A 97 4.39 -14.04 5.08
C GLY A 97 5.05 -14.38 3.75
N VAL A 98 6.25 -13.82 3.53
CA VAL A 98 7.08 -14.15 2.37
C VAL A 98 7.42 -15.65 2.40
N GLY A 99 7.27 -16.35 1.27
CA GLY A 99 7.51 -17.78 1.17
C GLY A 99 6.33 -18.68 1.57
N GLN A 100 5.17 -18.10 1.88
CA GLN A 100 3.95 -18.86 2.13
C GLN A 100 3.40 -19.46 0.82
N ASP A 101 2.99 -20.72 0.87
CA ASP A 101 2.28 -21.37 -0.23
C ASP A 101 0.90 -20.72 -0.40
N MET A 102 0.74 -19.93 -1.45
CA MET A 102 -0.47 -19.16 -1.70
C MET A 102 -1.63 -20.02 -2.19
N ASP A 103 -1.36 -21.14 -2.86
CA ASP A 103 -2.41 -22.07 -3.29
C ASP A 103 -3.04 -22.76 -2.08
N ALA A 104 -2.20 -23.22 -1.15
CA ALA A 104 -2.69 -23.78 0.11
C ALA A 104 -3.42 -22.71 0.97
N ALA A 105 -2.94 -21.47 0.98
CA ALA A 105 -3.58 -20.35 1.69
C ALA A 105 -4.97 -20.05 1.08
N LEU A 106 -5.06 -20.03 -0.26
CA LEU A 106 -6.32 -19.80 -0.98
C LEU A 106 -7.35 -20.87 -0.68
N VAL A 107 -6.96 -22.15 -0.67
CA VAL A 107 -7.86 -23.26 -0.34
C VAL A 107 -8.38 -23.13 1.09
N LYS A 108 -7.51 -22.81 2.05
CA LYS A 108 -7.92 -22.59 3.44
C LYS A 108 -8.88 -21.39 3.57
N LEU A 109 -8.58 -20.29 2.87
CA LEU A 109 -9.44 -19.11 2.85
C LEU A 109 -10.83 -19.42 2.29
N LEU A 110 -10.91 -20.12 1.17
CA LEU A 110 -12.19 -20.54 0.58
C LEU A 110 -12.97 -21.46 1.53
N GLY A 111 -12.29 -22.38 2.22
CA GLY A 111 -12.89 -23.24 3.24
C GLY A 111 -13.45 -22.47 4.42
N GLN A 112 -12.79 -21.40 4.86
CA GLN A 112 -13.31 -20.54 5.94
C GLN A 112 -14.46 -19.66 5.45
N LEU A 113 -14.38 -19.10 4.24
CA LEU A 113 -15.47 -18.31 3.66
C LEU A 113 -16.76 -19.13 3.52
N ALA A 114 -16.65 -20.42 3.20
CA ALA A 114 -17.80 -21.31 3.15
C ALA A 114 -18.47 -21.54 4.53
N ARG A 115 -17.76 -21.28 5.62
CA ARG A 115 -18.29 -21.37 7.00
C ARG A 115 -18.90 -20.06 7.48
N VAL A 116 -18.59 -18.94 6.82
CA VAL A 116 -19.18 -17.64 7.17
C VAL A 116 -20.69 -17.74 6.96
N SER A 117 -21.43 -17.72 8.06
CA SER A 117 -22.89 -17.77 8.06
C SER A 117 -23.46 -16.43 8.51
N GLY A 118 -24.68 -16.15 8.06
CA GLY A 118 -25.42 -14.96 8.49
C GLY A 118 -25.04 -13.69 7.73
N LEU A 119 -24.43 -13.79 6.56
CA LEU A 119 -24.34 -12.65 5.64
C LEU A 119 -25.77 -12.25 5.23
N PRO A 120 -26.03 -10.94 5.01
CA PRO A 120 -27.33 -10.48 4.52
C PRO A 120 -27.71 -11.18 3.22
N SER A 121 -29.00 -11.53 3.07
CA SER A 121 -29.52 -12.20 1.87
C SER A 121 -29.32 -11.41 0.58
N ASP A 122 -29.21 -10.07 0.72
CA ASP A 122 -29.04 -9.15 -0.40
C ASP A 122 -27.55 -8.87 -0.71
N ALA A 123 -26.62 -9.44 0.10
CA ALA A 123 -25.21 -9.38 -0.16
C ALA A 123 -24.81 -10.49 -1.15
N GLU A 124 -23.96 -10.13 -2.11
CA GLU A 124 -23.39 -11.08 -3.06
C GLU A 124 -22.38 -12.00 -2.34
N GLN A 125 -22.12 -13.15 -2.94
CA GLN A 125 -21.14 -14.09 -2.39
C GLN A 125 -19.74 -13.47 -2.38
N PRO A 126 -18.93 -13.79 -1.34
CA PRO A 126 -17.56 -13.30 -1.27
C PRO A 126 -16.72 -13.73 -2.48
N GLU A 127 -16.12 -12.78 -3.18
CA GLU A 127 -15.13 -13.02 -4.23
C GLU A 127 -13.72 -12.92 -3.67
N VAL A 128 -12.86 -13.89 -4.03
CA VAL A 128 -11.45 -13.86 -3.67
C VAL A 128 -10.61 -13.45 -4.87
N ARG A 129 -9.71 -12.48 -4.68
CA ARG A 129 -8.74 -12.06 -5.68
C ARG A 129 -7.33 -12.15 -5.09
N THR A 130 -6.44 -12.74 -5.85
CA THR A 130 -5.00 -12.75 -5.56
C THR A 130 -4.37 -11.51 -6.20
N SER A 131 -3.57 -10.79 -5.43
CA SER A 131 -2.73 -9.70 -5.95
C SER A 131 -1.28 -10.09 -5.71
N ASN A 132 -0.55 -10.16 -6.78
CA ASN A 132 0.90 -10.32 -6.80
C ASN A 132 1.56 -8.96 -6.91
#